data_f533d353b6a88507f36a1a457b430982
#
_entry.id   f533d353b6a88507f36a1a457b430982
#
_cell.length_a   1.000
_cell.length_b   1.000
_cell.length_c   1.000
_cell.angle_alpha   90.00
_cell.angle_beta   90.00
_cell.angle_gamma   90.00
#
_symmetry.space_group_name_H-M   'P 1'
#
loop_
_entity.id
_entity.type
_entity.pdbx_description
1 polymer ?
#
loop_
_entity_poly.entity_id
_entity_poly.type
_entity_poly.pdbx_seq_one_letter_code
_entity_poly.pdbx_strand_id
1 'polypeptide(L)'
;MLFQIDITLSLWLFAYAIRSLVFLFVSILKGRNVFLCTASKLPDVAPADNLYACDATMYKGRRTSINNHIIENNTVQRDIRTITYIKNNTSMSLPFVSILVATYNEQLVITRLMKSCATLSYDRERFEIIVIDDSQDGTFDILKEWKEKLPNLKVLHRDDRIGWKGGALNLALKNMDNRSSFVLVIDADTILVNDTLEKFITYFVNSDLNEKHIDLIQGYPISGVFCSNDDNNTNKDKGKSYTHIDLRVGGGFNWIARGIDFRLARRNVIEFLAKNFMNLPIQVTGSLFMIRSEIIKSIGFSQDLTEDWDLTLDIYLSYSNNENIRKKRKIIFYPLLISYCEATTKFKEYFKQRMRVSEGHTRGLKRNILRILTSKISYTYKIELLFTGLQYAKAIGILGLIIIDYMLLSTNGVDFIMHNYFIEALLFVQFVSFLIIISTYFISMPICRNIRNYSVKDALYSMSLDVYSMPAFILGSILGLSRRKGIFYKTQRNP
;
A
#
# COMPACT_ATOMS: atom_id res chain seq x y z
N MET A 1 22.55 -4.83 -33.44
CA MET A 1 21.78 -3.89 -32.59
C MET A 1 20.52 -4.54 -32.00
N LEU A 2 19.56 -5.04 -32.81
CA LEU A 2 18.32 -5.68 -32.28
C LEU A 2 18.64 -6.82 -31.31
N PHE A 3 19.58 -7.67 -31.64
CA PHE A 3 20.02 -8.78 -30.81
C PHE A 3 20.61 -8.36 -29.44
N GLN A 4 21.37 -7.26 -29.39
CA GLN A 4 21.89 -6.72 -28.13
C GLN A 4 20.76 -6.17 -27.24
N ILE A 5 19.74 -5.56 -27.86
CA ILE A 5 18.56 -5.07 -27.16
C ILE A 5 17.78 -6.24 -26.57
N ASP A 6 17.60 -7.30 -27.35
CA ASP A 6 16.91 -8.52 -26.92
C ASP A 6 17.60 -9.17 -25.72
N ILE A 7 18.93 -9.35 -25.77
CA ILE A 7 19.70 -9.84 -24.62
C ILE A 7 19.45 -8.99 -23.37
N THR A 8 19.53 -7.67 -23.51
CA THR A 8 19.39 -6.75 -22.38
C THR A 8 18.00 -6.84 -21.76
N LEU A 9 16.96 -6.88 -22.58
CA LEU A 9 15.57 -6.99 -22.14
C LEU A 9 15.28 -8.37 -21.51
N SER A 10 15.82 -9.44 -22.08
CA SER A 10 15.67 -10.79 -21.55
C SER A 10 16.33 -10.94 -20.19
N LEU A 11 17.55 -10.45 -20.02
CA LEU A 11 18.26 -10.45 -18.73
C LEU A 11 17.53 -9.58 -17.70
N TRP A 12 16.97 -8.45 -18.11
CA TRP A 12 16.18 -7.61 -17.24
C TRP A 12 14.88 -8.29 -16.78
N LEU A 13 14.16 -8.95 -17.68
CA LEU A 13 12.96 -9.74 -17.34
C LEU A 13 13.32 -10.88 -16.38
N PHE A 14 14.41 -11.57 -16.65
CA PHE A 14 14.92 -12.64 -15.77
C PHE A 14 15.26 -12.13 -14.38
N ALA A 15 15.92 -10.97 -14.27
CA ALA A 15 16.23 -10.35 -12.99
C ALA A 15 14.95 -10.03 -12.19
N TYR A 16 13.86 -9.55 -12.84
CA TYR A 16 12.56 -9.37 -12.20
C TYR A 16 11.94 -10.68 -11.73
N ALA A 17 12.04 -11.73 -12.53
CA ALA A 17 11.52 -13.05 -12.20
C ALA A 17 12.24 -13.62 -10.96
N ILE A 18 13.56 -13.59 -10.94
CA ILE A 18 14.38 -14.04 -9.81
C ILE A 18 14.09 -13.21 -8.55
N ARG A 19 14.03 -11.88 -8.66
CA ARG A 19 13.66 -11.00 -7.54
C ARG A 19 12.30 -11.41 -6.92
N SER A 20 11.30 -11.67 -7.76
CA SER A 20 9.97 -12.09 -7.31
C SER A 20 10.00 -13.45 -6.62
N LEU A 21 10.78 -14.39 -7.14
CA LEU A 21 10.99 -15.71 -6.54
C LEU A 21 11.70 -15.62 -5.20
N VAL A 22 12.74 -14.79 -5.08
CA VAL A 22 13.45 -14.56 -3.82
C VAL A 22 12.51 -13.99 -2.76
N PHE A 23 11.69 -13.00 -3.11
CA PHE A 23 10.72 -12.44 -2.17
C PHE A 23 9.68 -13.46 -1.72
N LEU A 24 9.18 -14.27 -2.65
CA LEU A 24 8.26 -15.35 -2.32
C LEU A 24 8.90 -16.34 -1.34
N PHE A 25 10.13 -16.79 -1.62
CA PHE A 25 10.87 -17.74 -0.78
C PHE A 25 11.13 -17.17 0.63
N VAL A 26 11.59 -15.92 0.73
CA VAL A 26 11.82 -15.25 2.02
C VAL A 26 10.51 -15.11 2.79
N SER A 27 9.41 -14.78 2.13
CA SER A 27 8.09 -14.67 2.77
C SER A 27 7.56 -16.03 3.23
N ILE A 28 7.80 -17.11 2.50
CA ILE A 28 7.45 -18.47 2.94
C ILE A 28 8.23 -18.84 4.20
N LEU A 29 9.55 -18.63 4.19
CA LEU A 29 10.41 -19.06 5.30
C LEU A 29 10.20 -18.23 6.58
N LYS A 30 10.05 -16.91 6.44
CA LYS A 30 10.03 -15.99 7.58
C LYS A 30 8.64 -15.43 7.88
N GLY A 31 7.77 -15.30 6.87
CA GLY A 31 6.45 -14.71 6.99
C GLY A 31 5.42 -15.62 7.68
N ARG A 32 5.61 -16.95 7.62
CA ARG A 32 4.68 -17.93 8.24
C ARG A 32 4.45 -17.65 9.72
N ASN A 33 5.48 -17.31 10.47
CA ASN A 33 5.39 -17.01 11.90
C ASN A 33 4.66 -15.69 12.20
N VAL A 34 4.77 -14.70 11.31
CA VAL A 34 4.09 -13.40 11.48
C VAL A 34 2.58 -13.56 11.39
N PHE A 35 2.09 -14.40 10.47
CA PHE A 35 0.65 -14.61 10.24
C PHE A 35 0.02 -15.65 11.18
N LEU A 36 0.78 -16.65 11.65
CA LEU A 36 0.28 -17.59 12.67
C LEU A 36 0.01 -16.89 14.00
N CYS A 37 0.80 -15.86 14.35
CA CYS A 37 0.51 -15.00 15.51
C CYS A 37 -0.74 -14.12 15.32
N THR A 38 -1.18 -13.88 14.09
CA THR A 38 -2.29 -12.96 13.79
C THR A 38 -3.63 -13.66 13.69
N ALA A 39 -3.66 -14.89 13.18
CA ALA A 39 -4.90 -15.67 13.05
C ALA A 39 -5.56 -16.02 14.39
N SER A 40 -4.76 -16.07 15.49
CA SER A 40 -5.26 -16.33 16.86
C SER A 40 -5.69 -15.06 17.60
N LYS A 41 -5.50 -13.86 17.03
CA LYS A 41 -5.57 -12.56 17.74
C LYS A 41 -6.12 -11.41 16.89
N LEU A 42 -6.94 -11.68 15.88
CA LEU A 42 -7.91 -10.67 15.46
C LEU A 42 -8.77 -10.42 16.72
N PRO A 43 -8.88 -9.15 17.21
CA PRO A 43 -9.75 -8.87 18.33
C PRO A 43 -11.10 -9.46 17.98
N ASP A 44 -11.77 -10.08 18.95
CA ASP A 44 -13.19 -10.39 18.90
C ASP A 44 -13.91 -9.08 18.58
N VAL A 45 -13.98 -8.75 17.32
CA VAL A 45 -15.03 -7.89 16.79
C VAL A 45 -16.27 -8.71 17.10
N ALA A 46 -17.09 -8.23 18.02
CA ALA A 46 -18.34 -8.87 18.41
C ALA A 46 -18.98 -9.44 17.15
N PRO A 47 -19.53 -10.66 17.18
CA PRO A 47 -19.93 -11.40 16.01
C PRO A 47 -20.94 -10.57 15.22
N ALA A 48 -20.45 -9.77 14.30
CA ALA A 48 -21.22 -9.35 13.17
C ALA A 48 -21.31 -10.63 12.34
N ASP A 49 -22.38 -11.39 12.64
CA ASP A 49 -22.74 -12.56 11.89
C ASP A 49 -22.52 -12.25 10.41
N ASN A 50 -21.60 -13.00 9.78
CA ASN A 50 -21.32 -13.08 8.35
C ASN A 50 -20.28 -12.16 7.70
N LEU A 51 -19.39 -11.46 8.37
CA LEU A 51 -18.30 -10.77 7.61
C LEU A 51 -17.09 -11.65 7.33
N TYR A 52 -16.82 -12.62 8.16
CA TYR A 52 -15.81 -13.66 7.98
C TYR A 52 -16.32 -14.91 8.68
N ALA A 53 -17.19 -15.66 8.03
CA ALA A 53 -17.30 -17.08 8.29
C ALA A 53 -16.00 -17.74 7.78
N CYS A 54 -14.86 -17.48 8.44
CA CYS A 54 -13.88 -18.50 8.63
C CYS A 54 -14.56 -19.53 9.49
N ASP A 55 -15.09 -20.56 8.84
CA ASP A 55 -15.66 -21.73 9.45
C ASP A 55 -14.68 -22.23 10.51
N ALA A 56 -14.93 -21.89 11.78
CA ALA A 56 -14.17 -22.36 12.93
C ALA A 56 -14.22 -23.89 13.05
N THR A 57 -15.04 -24.56 12.22
CA THR A 57 -15.19 -26.00 12.13
C THR A 57 -14.07 -26.69 11.37
N MET A 58 -13.30 -25.98 10.49
CA MET A 58 -12.16 -26.61 9.80
C MET A 58 -10.87 -26.70 10.62
N TYR A 59 -10.76 -26.07 11.77
CA TYR A 59 -9.56 -26.11 12.61
C TYR A 59 -9.59 -27.14 13.75
N LYS A 60 -10.66 -27.95 13.86
CA LYS A 60 -10.75 -29.03 14.89
C LYS A 60 -10.02 -30.32 14.58
N GLY A 61 -9.32 -30.43 13.45
CA GLY A 61 -8.77 -31.70 12.98
C GLY A 61 -7.29 -31.71 12.65
N ARG A 62 -6.36 -31.18 13.47
CA ARG A 62 -4.96 -31.67 13.56
C ARG A 62 -4.23 -31.01 14.73
N ARG A 63 -4.40 -31.61 15.91
CA ARG A 63 -3.41 -31.46 17.00
C ARG A 63 -2.22 -32.35 16.65
N THR A 64 -1.12 -31.74 16.17
CA THR A 64 0.21 -32.34 16.33
C THR A 64 0.94 -31.50 17.36
N SER A 65 1.25 -32.10 18.47
CA SER A 65 2.04 -31.57 19.56
C SER A 65 3.46 -31.30 19.09
N ILE A 66 3.84 -30.03 18.96
CA ILE A 66 5.23 -29.62 18.92
C ILE A 66 5.31 -28.34 19.77
N ASN A 67 6.19 -28.37 20.73
CA ASN A 67 6.59 -27.33 21.70
C ASN A 67 6.30 -25.87 21.32
N ASN A 68 5.10 -25.39 21.62
CA ASN A 68 4.64 -24.02 21.32
C ASN A 68 4.77 -23.04 22.50
N HIS A 69 5.56 -23.36 23.53
CA HIS A 69 5.47 -22.63 24.81
C HIS A 69 6.38 -21.41 24.99
N ILE A 70 7.25 -21.05 24.07
CA ILE A 70 8.24 -19.98 24.34
C ILE A 70 8.13 -18.74 23.45
N ILE A 71 7.49 -18.82 22.25
CA ILE A 71 7.45 -17.67 21.32
C ILE A 71 6.12 -16.90 21.36
N GLU A 72 5.02 -17.54 21.72
CA GLU A 72 3.67 -16.92 21.72
C GLU A 72 3.44 -15.85 22.77
N ASN A 73 4.16 -15.90 23.89
CA ASN A 73 3.93 -15.00 25.02
C ASN A 73 4.65 -13.63 24.91
N ASN A 74 5.62 -13.48 24.00
CA ASN A 74 6.53 -12.34 24.10
C ASN A 74 6.10 -11.10 23.33
N THR A 75 5.40 -11.20 22.19
CA THR A 75 5.12 -10.01 21.35
C THR A 75 3.80 -9.32 21.76
N VAL A 76 2.73 -10.06 21.95
CA VAL A 76 1.41 -9.48 22.35
C VAL A 76 1.36 -9.11 23.81
N GLN A 77 1.98 -9.90 24.69
CA GLN A 77 2.16 -9.45 26.08
C GLN A 77 3.08 -8.23 26.18
N ARG A 78 4.04 -8.06 25.25
CA ARG A 78 4.82 -6.82 25.15
C ARG A 78 3.95 -5.66 24.66
N ASP A 79 3.10 -5.85 23.64
CA ASP A 79 2.24 -4.78 23.11
C ASP A 79 1.23 -4.33 24.17
N ILE A 80 0.56 -5.26 24.86
CA ILE A 80 -0.34 -4.95 25.99
C ILE A 80 0.44 -4.33 27.15
N ARG A 81 1.61 -4.84 27.50
CA ARG A 81 2.46 -4.28 28.55
C ARG A 81 2.95 -2.88 28.21
N THR A 82 3.25 -2.60 26.93
CA THR A 82 3.70 -1.27 26.50
C THR A 82 2.56 -0.26 26.55
N ILE A 83 1.34 -0.63 26.12
CA ILE A 83 0.16 0.25 26.28
C ILE A 83 -0.14 0.46 27.76
N THR A 84 -0.09 -0.59 28.56
CA THR A 84 -0.27 -0.52 30.02
C THR A 84 0.87 0.26 30.68
N TYR A 85 2.12 0.09 30.23
CA TYR A 85 3.27 0.84 30.69
C TYR A 85 3.16 2.33 30.36
N ILE A 86 2.74 2.68 29.15
CA ILE A 86 2.48 4.07 28.75
C ILE A 86 1.32 4.66 29.56
N LYS A 87 0.24 3.90 29.79
CA LYS A 87 -0.92 4.33 30.61
C LYS A 87 -0.59 4.44 32.11
N ASN A 88 0.30 3.59 32.62
CA ASN A 88 0.62 3.52 34.06
C ASN A 88 1.84 4.37 34.45
N ASN A 89 2.72 4.73 33.49
CA ASN A 89 3.82 5.64 33.76
C ASN A 89 3.34 7.09 33.55
N THR A 90 2.95 7.71 34.63
CA THR A 90 2.46 9.08 34.70
C THR A 90 3.42 10.17 34.18
N SER A 91 4.67 9.82 33.85
CA SER A 91 5.67 10.72 33.26
C SER A 91 5.70 10.73 31.72
N MET A 92 5.14 9.72 31.02
CA MET A 92 5.06 9.69 29.55
C MET A 92 3.65 10.00 29.10
N SER A 93 3.38 11.26 28.75
CA SER A 93 2.13 11.62 28.08
C SER A 93 2.06 10.99 26.69
N LEU A 94 0.87 10.49 26.31
CA LEU A 94 0.62 10.00 24.95
C LEU A 94 1.04 11.02 23.89
N PRO A 95 1.78 10.64 22.84
CA PRO A 95 2.16 11.56 21.77
C PRO A 95 0.93 12.17 21.07
N PHE A 96 1.05 13.41 20.64
CA PHE A 96 0.01 14.04 19.82
C PHE A 96 0.14 13.59 18.36
N VAL A 97 -0.98 13.24 17.70
CA VAL A 97 -1.05 12.74 16.33
C VAL A 97 -1.91 13.64 15.47
N SER A 98 -1.44 14.06 14.29
CA SER A 98 -2.25 14.71 13.27
C SER A 98 -2.63 13.71 12.18
N ILE A 99 -3.93 13.51 11.95
CA ILE A 99 -4.46 12.69 10.86
C ILE A 99 -4.72 13.61 9.68
N LEU A 100 -4.03 13.40 8.55
CA LEU A 100 -4.17 14.22 7.35
C LEU A 100 -4.96 13.49 6.27
N VAL A 101 -5.95 14.16 5.72
CA VAL A 101 -6.83 13.65 4.66
C VAL A 101 -6.93 14.69 3.54
N ALA A 102 -6.74 14.26 2.30
CA ALA A 102 -7.04 15.07 1.12
C ALA A 102 -8.27 14.49 0.43
N THR A 103 -9.28 15.33 0.16
CA THR A 103 -10.54 14.91 -0.48
C THR A 103 -10.76 15.62 -1.80
N TYR A 104 -11.40 14.92 -2.75
CA TYR A 104 -11.86 15.49 -4.01
C TYR A 104 -13.04 14.72 -4.55
N ASN A 105 -14.25 15.27 -4.43
CA ASN A 105 -15.53 14.69 -4.87
C ASN A 105 -15.76 13.29 -4.27
N GLU A 106 -15.73 13.16 -2.97
CA GLU A 106 -15.82 11.90 -2.21
C GLU A 106 -17.10 11.78 -1.40
N GLN A 107 -18.19 12.47 -1.81
CA GLN A 107 -19.46 12.52 -1.06
C GLN A 107 -20.03 11.14 -0.74
N LEU A 108 -19.79 10.12 -1.58
CA LEU A 108 -20.29 8.76 -1.39
C LEU A 108 -19.55 7.98 -0.29
N VAL A 109 -18.34 8.38 0.07
CA VAL A 109 -17.47 7.60 0.97
C VAL A 109 -17.03 8.36 2.22
N ILE A 110 -17.02 9.71 2.18
CA ILE A 110 -16.44 10.53 3.25
C ILE A 110 -17.13 10.31 4.61
N THR A 111 -18.44 10.05 4.63
CA THR A 111 -19.19 9.74 5.87
C THR A 111 -18.65 8.48 6.56
N ARG A 112 -18.22 7.46 5.79
CA ARG A 112 -17.64 6.22 6.36
C ARG A 112 -16.30 6.51 7.04
N LEU A 113 -15.46 7.34 6.42
CA LEU A 113 -14.22 7.80 7.03
C LEU A 113 -14.48 8.54 8.33
N MET A 114 -15.37 9.54 8.32
CA MET A 114 -15.68 10.34 9.52
C MET A 114 -16.24 9.48 10.67
N LYS A 115 -17.14 8.54 10.37
CA LYS A 115 -17.64 7.54 11.34
C LYS A 115 -16.47 6.75 11.94
N SER A 116 -15.52 6.26 11.14
CA SER A 116 -14.37 5.50 11.63
C SER A 116 -13.43 6.35 12.50
N CYS A 117 -13.23 7.61 12.15
CA CYS A 117 -12.45 8.54 12.97
C CYS A 117 -13.13 8.85 14.32
N ALA A 118 -14.47 8.91 14.34
CA ALA A 118 -15.24 9.13 15.57
C ALA A 118 -15.14 7.96 16.56
N THR A 119 -14.84 6.76 16.09
CA THR A 119 -14.74 5.53 16.91
C THR A 119 -13.31 5.22 17.37
N LEU A 120 -12.32 6.04 17.03
CA LEU A 120 -10.93 5.83 17.48
C LEU A 120 -10.86 5.85 19.01
N SER A 121 -10.16 4.87 19.57
CA SER A 121 -10.00 4.67 21.01
C SER A 121 -8.90 5.53 21.62
N TYR A 122 -8.11 6.22 20.80
CA TYR A 122 -7.07 7.15 21.25
C TYR A 122 -7.66 8.37 21.94
N ASP A 123 -6.96 8.92 22.92
CA ASP A 123 -7.40 10.11 23.66
C ASP A 123 -7.71 11.28 22.69
N ARG A 124 -8.94 11.78 22.73
CA ARG A 124 -9.43 12.83 21.82
C ARG A 124 -8.68 14.15 21.93
N GLU A 125 -8.09 14.44 23.07
CA GLU A 125 -7.25 15.62 23.29
C GLU A 125 -5.81 15.45 22.76
N ARG A 126 -5.47 14.23 22.29
CA ARG A 126 -4.14 13.86 21.82
C ARG A 126 -4.08 13.58 20.32
N PHE A 127 -5.15 13.85 19.58
CA PHE A 127 -5.11 13.83 18.12
C PHE A 127 -6.05 14.87 17.50
N GLU A 128 -5.73 15.25 16.29
CA GLU A 128 -6.58 16.07 15.42
C GLU A 128 -6.76 15.40 14.07
N ILE A 129 -7.82 15.77 13.37
CA ILE A 129 -8.13 15.36 12.00
C ILE A 129 -8.13 16.62 11.16
N ILE A 130 -7.30 16.66 10.11
CA ILE A 130 -7.23 17.79 9.18
C ILE A 130 -7.63 17.29 7.81
N VAL A 131 -8.77 17.75 7.33
CA VAL A 131 -9.30 17.45 6.00
C VAL A 131 -9.11 18.67 5.13
N ILE A 132 -8.37 18.51 4.04
CA ILE A 132 -8.28 19.51 2.97
C ILE A 132 -9.17 19.04 1.84
N ASP A 133 -10.18 19.82 1.55
CA ASP A 133 -11.20 19.51 0.57
C ASP A 133 -11.05 20.36 -0.69
N ASP A 134 -10.96 19.68 -1.84
CA ASP A 134 -10.88 20.28 -3.19
C ASP A 134 -12.17 20.01 -3.99
N SER A 135 -13.25 19.57 -3.33
CA SER A 135 -14.45 19.02 -3.96
C SER A 135 -15.36 20.10 -4.54
N GLN A 136 -16.07 19.71 -5.59
CA GLN A 136 -17.13 20.51 -6.25
C GLN A 136 -18.50 19.83 -6.15
N ASP A 137 -18.60 18.75 -5.33
CA ASP A 137 -19.83 18.03 -5.03
C ASP A 137 -20.24 18.28 -3.57
N GLY A 138 -21.17 17.50 -3.02
CA GLY A 138 -21.66 17.61 -1.64
C GLY A 138 -20.65 17.21 -0.55
N THR A 139 -19.39 16.88 -0.87
CA THR A 139 -18.39 16.43 0.11
C THR A 139 -18.16 17.47 1.21
N PHE A 140 -17.98 18.74 0.81
CA PHE A 140 -17.67 19.82 1.75
C PHE A 140 -18.82 20.07 2.75
N ASP A 141 -20.06 19.97 2.29
CA ASP A 141 -21.23 20.19 3.18
C ASP A 141 -21.34 19.05 4.20
N ILE A 142 -21.10 17.80 3.79
CA ILE A 142 -21.01 16.65 4.70
C ILE A 142 -19.92 16.88 5.75
N LEU A 143 -18.75 17.38 5.34
CA LEU A 143 -17.64 17.66 6.25
C LEU A 143 -17.96 18.77 7.25
N LYS A 144 -18.73 19.81 6.86
CA LYS A 144 -19.21 20.86 7.78
C LYS A 144 -20.11 20.27 8.88
N GLU A 145 -21.04 19.38 8.50
CA GLU A 145 -21.89 18.71 9.48
C GLU A 145 -21.08 17.83 10.46
N TRP A 146 -20.03 17.17 9.98
CA TRP A 146 -19.16 16.38 10.83
C TRP A 146 -18.29 17.23 11.76
N LYS A 147 -17.89 18.43 11.35
CA LYS A 147 -17.14 19.37 12.20
C LYS A 147 -17.92 19.76 13.46
N GLU A 148 -19.24 19.82 13.39
CA GLU A 148 -20.09 20.08 14.57
C GLU A 148 -20.09 18.88 15.56
N LYS A 149 -19.88 17.67 15.05
CA LYS A 149 -19.91 16.40 15.82
C LYS A 149 -18.54 16.00 16.36
N LEU A 150 -17.46 16.45 15.74
CA LEU A 150 -16.07 16.10 16.04
C LEU A 150 -15.27 17.38 16.35
N PRO A 151 -15.09 17.76 17.65
CA PRO A 151 -14.38 18.99 18.01
C PRO A 151 -12.93 19.06 17.54
N ASN A 152 -12.28 17.91 17.36
CA ASN A 152 -10.89 17.79 16.89
C ASN A 152 -10.78 17.68 15.36
N LEU A 153 -11.87 17.94 14.61
CA LEU A 153 -11.88 17.99 13.15
C LEU A 153 -11.67 19.42 12.65
N LYS A 154 -10.63 19.60 11.84
CA LYS A 154 -10.39 20.82 11.06
C LYS A 154 -10.69 20.55 9.59
N VAL A 155 -11.51 21.38 8.97
CA VAL A 155 -11.86 21.30 7.54
C VAL A 155 -11.46 22.59 6.86
N LEU A 156 -10.66 22.49 5.80
CA LEU A 156 -10.25 23.61 4.96
C LEU A 156 -10.60 23.29 3.51
N HIS A 157 -11.28 24.21 2.83
CA HIS A 157 -11.63 24.08 1.42
C HIS A 157 -10.65 24.85 0.54
N ARG A 158 -10.32 24.31 -0.65
CA ARG A 158 -9.50 24.97 -1.68
C ARG A 158 -10.24 24.99 -3.01
N ASP A 159 -10.28 26.14 -3.65
CA ASP A 159 -10.89 26.30 -4.97
C ASP A 159 -9.96 25.91 -6.12
N ASP A 160 -8.64 26.08 -5.95
CA ASP A 160 -7.66 26.00 -7.01
C ASP A 160 -7.04 24.63 -7.25
N ARG A 161 -7.16 23.71 -6.29
CA ARG A 161 -6.61 22.35 -6.37
C ARG A 161 -5.14 22.25 -6.82
N ILE A 162 -4.34 23.29 -6.60
CA ILE A 162 -2.92 23.33 -6.98
C ILE A 162 -2.14 22.24 -6.28
N GLY A 163 -1.35 21.45 -7.05
CA GLY A 163 -0.53 20.35 -6.52
C GLY A 163 -1.32 19.13 -6.08
N TRP A 164 -2.61 19.02 -6.44
CA TRP A 164 -3.50 17.88 -6.19
C TRP A 164 -3.44 17.41 -4.73
N LYS A 165 -3.33 16.09 -4.49
CA LYS A 165 -3.24 15.50 -3.15
C LYS A 165 -2.00 15.99 -2.38
N GLY A 166 -0.83 16.05 -3.02
CA GLY A 166 0.38 16.55 -2.38
C GLY A 166 0.27 18.00 -1.94
N GLY A 167 -0.35 18.85 -2.78
CA GLY A 167 -0.63 20.25 -2.42
C GLY A 167 -1.60 20.39 -1.25
N ALA A 168 -2.66 19.55 -1.22
CA ALA A 168 -3.59 19.49 -0.11
C ALA A 168 -2.90 19.05 1.20
N LEU A 169 -2.12 17.98 1.15
CA LEU A 169 -1.38 17.48 2.31
C LEU A 169 -0.36 18.50 2.82
N ASN A 170 0.29 19.28 1.93
CA ASN A 170 1.21 20.36 2.34
C ASN A 170 0.46 21.51 3.04
N LEU A 171 -0.78 21.82 2.62
CA LEU A 171 -1.62 22.77 3.33
C LEU A 171 -2.03 22.24 4.70
N ALA A 172 -2.35 20.94 4.79
CA ALA A 172 -2.64 20.29 6.07
C ALA A 172 -1.44 20.36 7.03
N LEU A 173 -0.21 20.10 6.55
CA LEU A 173 1.01 20.21 7.35
C LEU A 173 1.22 21.62 7.93
N LYS A 174 0.87 22.68 7.19
CA LYS A 174 0.98 24.07 7.66
C LYS A 174 -0.05 24.41 8.76
N ASN A 175 -1.17 23.71 8.78
CA ASN A 175 -2.28 23.93 9.75
C ASN A 175 -2.28 22.92 10.92
N MET A 176 -1.25 22.10 10.99
CA MET A 176 -1.08 21.08 11.99
C MET A 176 -0.73 21.67 13.37
N ASP A 177 -1.23 21.05 14.43
CA ASP A 177 -0.86 21.42 15.80
C ASP A 177 0.65 21.25 16.02
N ASN A 178 1.27 22.23 16.67
CA ASN A 178 2.70 22.21 16.93
C ASN A 178 3.13 21.08 17.88
N ARG A 179 2.21 20.56 18.70
CA ARG A 179 2.44 19.41 19.58
C ARG A 179 2.56 18.09 18.84
N SER A 180 2.19 18.05 17.56
CA SER A 180 2.15 16.80 16.80
C SER A 180 3.53 16.18 16.64
N SER A 181 3.69 15.00 17.20
CA SER A 181 4.90 14.17 17.11
C SER A 181 4.86 13.24 15.89
N PHE A 182 3.66 12.86 15.47
CA PHE A 182 3.43 11.94 14.35
C PHE A 182 2.33 12.42 13.44
N VAL A 183 2.45 12.09 12.17
CA VAL A 183 1.47 12.37 11.13
C VAL A 183 0.99 11.06 10.53
N LEU A 184 -0.32 10.79 10.62
CA LEU A 184 -0.98 9.68 9.93
C LEU A 184 -1.62 10.22 8.65
N VAL A 185 -1.30 9.64 7.50
CA VAL A 185 -1.90 9.98 6.21
C VAL A 185 -2.82 8.87 5.75
N ILE A 186 -4.05 9.23 5.40
CA ILE A 186 -5.08 8.31 4.91
C ILE A 186 -5.83 8.92 3.72
N ASP A 187 -6.39 8.04 2.88
CA ASP A 187 -7.26 8.44 1.78
C ASP A 187 -8.71 8.64 2.26
N ALA A 188 -9.51 9.39 1.52
CA ALA A 188 -10.90 9.72 1.86
C ALA A 188 -11.84 8.50 1.90
N ASP A 189 -11.47 7.40 1.25
CA ASP A 189 -12.21 6.13 1.25
C ASP A 189 -11.73 5.13 2.30
N THR A 190 -10.79 5.54 3.15
CA THR A 190 -10.24 4.69 4.21
C THR A 190 -11.23 4.54 5.37
N ILE A 191 -11.37 3.32 5.86
CA ILE A 191 -12.08 3.01 7.10
C ILE A 191 -11.05 2.51 8.10
N LEU A 192 -10.83 3.27 9.16
CA LEU A 192 -9.87 2.94 10.22
C LEU A 192 -10.47 1.92 11.20
N VAL A 193 -9.61 1.09 11.76
CA VAL A 193 -9.95 0.26 12.93
C VAL A 193 -9.77 1.13 14.19
N ASN A 194 -10.61 0.92 15.19
CA ASN A 194 -10.66 1.78 16.38
C ASN A 194 -9.32 1.94 17.13
N ASP A 195 -8.48 0.91 17.16
CA ASP A 195 -7.17 0.89 17.84
C ASP A 195 -5.98 1.24 16.92
N THR A 196 -6.26 1.84 15.75
CA THR A 196 -5.21 2.16 14.75
C THR A 196 -4.12 3.05 15.31
N LEU A 197 -4.47 4.14 16.00
CA LEU A 197 -3.48 5.08 16.52
C LEU A 197 -2.62 4.45 17.61
N GLU A 198 -3.24 3.73 18.55
CA GLU A 198 -2.54 3.02 19.61
C GLU A 198 -1.50 2.03 19.07
N LYS A 199 -1.89 1.25 18.06
CA LYS A 199 -0.99 0.29 17.42
C LYS A 199 0.22 0.96 16.77
N PHE A 200 -0.02 2.04 16.00
CA PHE A 200 1.08 2.80 15.40
C PHE A 200 2.03 3.35 16.46
N ILE A 201 1.49 4.02 17.48
CA ILE A 201 2.28 4.63 18.55
C ILE A 201 3.05 3.57 19.34
N THR A 202 2.38 2.48 19.72
CA THR A 202 3.03 1.35 20.42
C THR A 202 4.24 0.84 19.64
N TYR A 203 4.09 0.72 18.32
CA TYR A 203 5.19 0.22 17.49
C TYR A 203 6.35 1.20 17.39
N PHE A 204 6.09 2.51 17.28
CA PHE A 204 7.14 3.54 17.31
C PHE A 204 7.86 3.57 18.65
N VAL A 205 7.12 3.57 19.76
CA VAL A 205 7.69 3.59 21.11
C VAL A 205 8.54 2.35 21.37
N ASN A 206 8.02 1.16 21.04
CA ASN A 206 8.79 -0.09 21.17
C ASN A 206 10.06 -0.09 20.31
N SER A 207 10.00 0.50 19.13
CA SER A 207 11.16 0.63 18.27
C SER A 207 12.22 1.55 18.87
N ASP A 208 11.83 2.69 19.42
CA ASP A 208 12.73 3.65 20.05
C ASP A 208 13.36 3.07 21.32
N LEU A 209 12.59 2.38 22.15
CA LEU A 209 13.08 1.67 23.35
C LEU A 209 14.11 0.57 23.02
N ASN A 210 14.03 -0.03 21.83
CA ASN A 210 14.99 -1.02 21.35
C ASN A 210 16.09 -0.40 20.46
N GLU A 211 16.29 0.91 20.48
CA GLU A 211 17.28 1.65 19.69
C GLU A 211 17.16 1.45 18.16
N LYS A 212 16.00 0.97 17.72
CA LYS A 212 15.68 0.74 16.30
C LYS A 212 14.86 1.92 15.77
N HIS A 213 15.54 3.03 15.50
CA HIS A 213 14.86 4.21 14.98
C HIS A 213 14.13 3.91 13.66
N ILE A 214 12.82 4.18 13.65
CA ILE A 214 11.93 4.06 12.49
C ILE A 214 11.41 5.45 12.15
N ASP A 215 11.47 5.80 10.88
CA ASP A 215 11.03 7.10 10.36
C ASP A 215 9.57 7.07 9.94
N LEU A 216 9.15 5.97 9.29
CA LEU A 216 7.80 5.77 8.77
C LEU A 216 7.38 4.31 8.90
N ILE A 217 6.11 4.12 9.28
CA ILE A 217 5.45 2.81 9.27
C ILE A 217 4.35 2.81 8.22
N GLN A 218 4.42 1.89 7.27
CA GLN A 218 3.38 1.61 6.29
C GLN A 218 2.47 0.51 6.82
N GLY A 219 1.17 0.79 6.92
CA GLY A 219 0.15 -0.20 7.25
C GLY A 219 -0.35 -0.97 6.02
N TYR A 220 -1.36 -1.82 6.24
CA TYR A 220 -1.95 -2.70 5.23
C TYR A 220 -3.40 -2.29 4.93
N PRO A 221 -3.67 -1.51 3.88
CA PRO A 221 -5.03 -1.28 3.41
C PRO A 221 -5.57 -2.53 2.71
N ILE A 222 -6.66 -3.10 3.24
CA ILE A 222 -7.40 -4.24 2.68
C ILE A 222 -8.49 -3.68 1.76
N SER A 223 -8.55 -4.19 0.54
CA SER A 223 -9.51 -3.72 -0.46
C SER A 223 -10.84 -4.45 -0.35
N GLY A 224 -11.97 -3.76 -0.53
CA GLY A 224 -13.30 -4.32 -0.48
C GLY A 224 -14.32 -3.49 -1.25
N VAL A 225 -15.55 -4.00 -1.35
CA VAL A 225 -16.72 -3.25 -1.82
C VAL A 225 -17.68 -3.17 -0.65
N PHE A 226 -18.05 -1.95 -0.26
CA PHE A 226 -18.87 -1.70 0.92
C PHE A 226 -20.24 -1.19 0.50
N CYS A 227 -21.32 -1.81 1.03
CA CYS A 227 -22.68 -1.34 0.84
C CYS A 227 -23.08 -0.49 2.06
N SER A 228 -23.71 0.65 1.82
CA SER A 228 -24.43 1.39 2.87
C SER A 228 -25.76 0.68 3.15
N ASN A 229 -26.01 0.31 4.39
CA ASN A 229 -27.30 -0.26 4.81
C ASN A 229 -28.37 0.81 5.05
N ASP A 230 -28.16 2.07 4.62
CA ASP A 230 -29.06 3.16 4.94
C ASP A 230 -30.38 3.16 4.14
N ASP A 231 -30.56 2.30 3.12
CA ASP A 231 -31.69 2.41 2.19
C ASP A 231 -32.95 1.63 2.58
N ASN A 232 -32.99 0.87 3.68
CA ASN A 232 -34.17 0.04 3.99
C ASN A 232 -34.73 0.13 5.41
N ASN A 233 -34.40 1.15 6.22
CA ASN A 233 -35.06 1.29 7.52
C ASN A 233 -35.30 2.76 7.89
N THR A 234 -36.31 3.36 7.29
CA THR A 234 -36.77 4.74 7.57
C THR A 234 -37.56 4.91 8.87
N ASN A 235 -37.56 3.93 9.78
CA ASN A 235 -38.22 4.10 11.06
C ASN A 235 -37.57 3.28 12.18
N LYS A 236 -36.93 3.95 13.08
CA LYS A 236 -36.40 3.61 14.43
C LYS A 236 -34.88 3.68 14.52
N ASP A 237 -34.41 4.83 15.00
CA ASP A 237 -33.43 4.89 16.08
C ASP A 237 -32.75 6.27 16.13
N LYS A 238 -33.52 7.24 16.67
CA LYS A 238 -32.91 8.43 17.29
C LYS A 238 -32.24 7.97 18.58
N GLY A 239 -30.93 7.75 18.57
CA GLY A 239 -30.15 7.43 19.77
C GLY A 239 -29.09 6.35 19.68
N LYS A 240 -28.83 5.71 18.51
CA LYS A 240 -27.77 4.73 18.41
C LYS A 240 -26.40 5.39 18.29
N SER A 241 -25.56 5.12 19.25
CA SER A 241 -24.12 5.35 19.26
C SER A 241 -23.50 4.88 17.94
N TYR A 242 -22.60 5.69 17.34
CA TYR A 242 -21.86 5.39 16.08
C TYR A 242 -20.87 4.23 16.21
N THR A 243 -21.15 3.25 17.07
CA THR A 243 -20.21 2.20 17.51
C THR A 243 -20.04 1.03 16.54
N HIS A 244 -20.86 0.90 15.48
CA HIS A 244 -20.77 -0.18 14.51
C HIS A 244 -20.77 0.34 13.07
N ILE A 245 -19.66 0.16 12.38
CA ILE A 245 -19.59 0.25 10.91
C ILE A 245 -19.84 -1.16 10.41
N ASP A 246 -21.02 -1.39 9.84
CA ASP A 246 -21.34 -2.66 9.18
C ASP A 246 -20.49 -2.78 7.89
N LEU A 247 -19.36 -3.43 8.00
CA LEU A 247 -18.46 -3.72 6.89
C LEU A 247 -18.96 -4.94 6.12
N ARG A 248 -20.14 -4.88 5.52
CA ARG A 248 -20.57 -5.95 4.61
C ARG A 248 -19.83 -5.81 3.30
N VAL A 249 -19.05 -6.82 2.95
CA VAL A 249 -18.52 -6.98 1.60
C VAL A 249 -19.70 -7.34 0.69
N GLY A 250 -20.27 -6.31 0.06
CA GLY A 250 -21.53 -6.43 -0.67
C GLY A 250 -21.43 -7.23 -1.98
N GLY A 251 -22.58 -7.57 -2.56
CA GLY A 251 -22.74 -8.36 -3.78
C GLY A 251 -22.11 -7.80 -5.07
N GLY A 252 -21.49 -6.60 -5.00
CA GLY A 252 -20.73 -6.00 -6.10
C GLY A 252 -19.24 -6.40 -6.19
N PHE A 253 -18.79 -7.37 -5.36
CA PHE A 253 -17.39 -7.81 -5.35
C PHE A 253 -17.10 -8.72 -6.55
N ASN A 254 -17.00 -8.08 -7.72
CA ASN A 254 -16.79 -8.74 -8.99
C ASN A 254 -15.33 -9.19 -9.19
N TRP A 255 -15.02 -9.82 -10.34
CA TRP A 255 -13.72 -10.34 -10.67
C TRP A 255 -12.60 -9.26 -10.63
N ILE A 256 -12.94 -8.00 -10.97
CA ILE A 256 -12.00 -6.87 -10.92
C ILE A 256 -11.62 -6.56 -9.49
N ALA A 257 -12.60 -6.34 -8.62
CA ALA A 257 -12.37 -6.06 -7.21
C ALA A 257 -11.63 -7.22 -6.52
N ARG A 258 -11.98 -8.47 -6.82
CA ARG A 258 -11.28 -9.66 -6.30
C ARG A 258 -9.84 -9.75 -6.77
N GLY A 259 -9.59 -9.47 -8.05
CA GLY A 259 -8.24 -9.46 -8.60
C GLY A 259 -7.37 -8.34 -8.01
N ILE A 260 -7.95 -7.16 -7.75
CA ILE A 260 -7.28 -6.04 -7.08
C ILE A 260 -6.93 -6.42 -5.64
N ASP A 261 -7.87 -6.99 -4.89
CA ASP A 261 -7.68 -7.40 -3.51
C ASP A 261 -6.56 -8.44 -3.38
N PHE A 262 -6.57 -9.49 -4.21
CA PHE A 262 -5.50 -10.49 -4.21
C PHE A 262 -4.14 -9.89 -4.62
N ARG A 263 -4.12 -8.96 -5.57
CA ARG A 263 -2.90 -8.24 -5.97
C ARG A 263 -2.32 -7.43 -4.82
N LEU A 264 -3.16 -6.72 -4.05
CA LEU A 264 -2.74 -5.97 -2.88
C LEU A 264 -2.23 -6.91 -1.78
N ALA A 265 -2.93 -8.02 -1.51
CA ALA A 265 -2.50 -9.02 -0.56
C ALA A 265 -1.11 -9.57 -0.93
N ARG A 266 -0.92 -9.97 -2.20
CA ARG A 266 0.36 -10.48 -2.69
C ARG A 266 1.49 -9.46 -2.53
N ARG A 267 1.26 -8.19 -2.90
CA ARG A 267 2.26 -7.13 -2.71
C ARG A 267 2.64 -6.96 -1.25
N ASN A 268 1.66 -6.85 -0.37
CA ASN A 268 1.89 -6.57 1.04
C ASN A 268 2.51 -7.78 1.76
N VAL A 269 2.00 -8.98 1.51
CA VAL A 269 2.38 -10.21 2.23
C VAL A 269 3.64 -10.85 1.66
N ILE A 270 3.89 -10.71 0.37
CA ILE A 270 5.09 -11.30 -0.25
C ILE A 270 6.19 -10.25 -0.37
N GLU A 271 5.93 -9.15 -1.09
CA GLU A 271 6.98 -8.19 -1.39
C GLU A 271 7.39 -7.36 -0.17
N PHE A 272 6.43 -6.71 0.52
CA PHE A 272 6.77 -5.81 1.62
C PHE A 272 7.31 -6.53 2.84
N LEU A 273 6.77 -7.73 3.17
CA LEU A 273 7.34 -8.54 4.24
C LEU A 273 8.75 -9.04 3.91
N ALA A 274 8.97 -9.52 2.69
CA ALA A 274 10.31 -9.93 2.28
C ALA A 274 11.30 -8.76 2.38
N LYS A 275 10.91 -7.57 1.91
CA LYS A 275 11.73 -6.36 2.04
C LYS A 275 12.03 -6.00 3.49
N ASN A 276 11.06 -6.13 4.40
CA ASN A 276 11.32 -5.96 5.84
C ASN A 276 12.40 -6.93 6.35
N PHE A 277 12.25 -8.23 6.04
CA PHE A 277 13.18 -9.26 6.51
C PHE A 277 14.57 -9.14 5.91
N MET A 278 14.65 -8.65 4.67
CA MET A 278 15.90 -8.42 3.95
C MET A 278 16.48 -7.02 4.21
N ASN A 279 15.78 -6.20 4.99
CA ASN A 279 16.17 -4.82 5.28
C ASN A 279 16.35 -3.97 4.00
N LEU A 280 15.46 -4.16 3.02
CA LEU A 280 15.41 -3.45 1.74
C LEU A 280 14.44 -2.25 1.78
N PRO A 281 14.57 -1.28 0.87
CA PRO A 281 13.65 -0.16 0.77
C PRO A 281 12.21 -0.60 0.53
N ILE A 282 11.28 -0.07 1.34
CA ILE A 282 9.84 -0.25 1.20
C ILE A 282 9.24 1.03 0.63
N GLN A 283 8.34 0.87 -0.34
CA GLN A 283 7.61 1.98 -0.93
C GLN A 283 6.42 2.37 -0.03
N VAL A 284 6.22 3.65 0.18
CA VAL A 284 4.98 4.21 0.73
C VAL A 284 3.85 4.07 -0.29
N THR A 285 2.64 3.77 0.14
CA THR A 285 1.51 3.46 -0.77
C THR A 285 0.37 4.48 -0.73
N GLY A 286 0.67 5.71 -0.33
CA GLY A 286 -0.27 6.83 -0.40
C GLY A 286 -1.32 6.86 0.70
N SER A 287 -1.61 5.75 1.38
CA SER A 287 -2.59 5.68 2.45
C SER A 287 -2.15 4.75 3.57
N LEU A 288 -2.70 4.97 4.77
CA LEU A 288 -2.41 4.23 5.99
C LEU A 288 -0.90 4.14 6.30
N PHE A 289 -0.25 5.26 6.32
CA PHE A 289 1.13 5.34 6.82
C PHE A 289 1.26 6.43 7.87
N MET A 290 2.07 6.15 8.88
CA MET A 290 2.42 7.12 9.91
C MET A 290 3.90 7.46 9.84
N ILE A 291 4.22 8.74 9.89
CA ILE A 291 5.56 9.30 9.78
C ILE A 291 5.84 10.25 10.94
N ARG A 292 7.09 10.36 11.36
CA ARG A 292 7.51 11.37 12.35
C ARG A 292 7.30 12.78 11.79
N SER A 293 6.70 13.65 12.59
CA SER A 293 6.37 15.03 12.18
C SER A 293 7.60 15.83 11.75
N GLU A 294 8.73 15.67 12.44
CA GLU A 294 9.98 16.34 12.09
C GLU A 294 10.47 16.03 10.67
N ILE A 295 10.28 14.77 10.24
CA ILE A 295 10.72 14.31 8.92
C ILE A 295 9.82 14.90 7.85
N ILE A 296 8.50 14.72 7.98
CA ILE A 296 7.57 15.18 6.96
C ILE A 296 7.52 16.72 6.86
N LYS A 297 7.70 17.42 7.98
CA LYS A 297 7.84 18.89 7.97
C LYS A 297 9.09 19.36 7.20
N SER A 298 10.17 18.58 7.25
CA SER A 298 11.42 18.93 6.53
C SER A 298 11.38 18.57 5.05
N ILE A 299 10.63 17.53 4.65
CA ILE A 299 10.58 17.04 3.27
C ILE A 299 9.37 17.62 2.53
N GLY A 300 8.19 17.61 3.16
CA GLY A 300 6.91 17.92 2.54
C GLY A 300 6.43 16.81 1.60
N PHE A 301 5.35 17.10 0.86
CA PHE A 301 4.80 16.21 -0.18
C PHE A 301 5.08 16.81 -1.57
N SER A 302 5.45 15.94 -2.51
CA SER A 302 5.56 16.33 -3.93
C SER A 302 4.19 16.72 -4.48
N GLN A 303 4.18 17.72 -5.34
CA GLN A 303 2.99 18.19 -6.05
C GLN A 303 2.85 17.49 -7.41
N ASP A 304 3.17 16.18 -7.48
CA ASP A 304 3.02 15.35 -8.68
C ASP A 304 1.97 14.24 -8.47
N LEU A 305 1.76 13.41 -9.50
CA LEU A 305 0.70 12.38 -9.55
C LEU A 305 0.84 11.27 -8.52
N THR A 306 2.06 11.00 -8.06
CA THR A 306 2.43 9.95 -7.10
C THR A 306 3.29 10.54 -6.00
N GLU A 307 2.64 11.33 -5.14
CA GLU A 307 3.27 11.99 -3.98
C GLU A 307 3.93 10.99 -3.03
N ASP A 308 3.38 9.78 -2.97
CA ASP A 308 3.84 8.66 -2.14
C ASP A 308 5.16 8.06 -2.63
N TRP A 309 5.29 7.89 -3.96
CA TRP A 309 6.54 7.43 -4.55
C TRP A 309 7.66 8.47 -4.40
N ASP A 310 7.36 9.73 -4.65
CA ASP A 310 8.32 10.81 -4.44
C ASP A 310 8.71 10.92 -2.97
N LEU A 311 7.76 10.82 -2.03
CA LEU A 311 8.03 10.78 -0.60
C LEU A 311 8.96 9.61 -0.23
N THR A 312 8.74 8.43 -0.81
CA THR A 312 9.62 7.27 -0.63
C THR A 312 11.04 7.59 -1.03
N LEU A 313 11.23 8.17 -2.23
CA LEU A 313 12.55 8.57 -2.74
C LEU A 313 13.17 9.63 -1.85
N ASP A 314 12.42 10.66 -1.48
CA ASP A 314 12.94 11.75 -0.67
C ASP A 314 13.35 11.27 0.74
N ILE A 315 12.61 10.36 1.38
CA ILE A 315 13.01 9.78 2.66
C ILE A 315 14.35 9.05 2.54
N TYR A 316 14.52 8.16 1.54
CA TYR A 316 15.76 7.40 1.40
C TYR A 316 16.94 8.22 0.87
N LEU A 317 16.67 9.25 0.02
CA LEU A 317 17.70 10.06 -0.61
C LEU A 317 18.02 11.35 0.16
N SER A 318 17.18 11.78 1.10
CA SER A 318 17.46 12.89 2.03
C SER A 318 18.51 12.55 3.07
N TYR A 319 19.14 11.37 2.93
CA TYR A 319 20.25 10.94 3.76
C TYR A 319 21.35 12.01 3.72
N SER A 320 21.27 12.78 4.72
CA SER A 320 22.01 13.90 5.22
C SER A 320 23.38 14.18 4.61
N ASN A 321 23.49 15.35 4.03
CA ASN A 321 24.75 16.10 3.95
C ASN A 321 25.25 16.58 5.34
N ASN A 322 24.52 16.31 6.40
CA ASN A 322 24.88 16.63 7.79
C ASN A 322 25.60 15.45 8.42
N GLU A 323 26.92 15.55 8.52
CA GLU A 323 27.81 14.51 9.05
C GLU A 323 27.49 14.08 10.49
N ASN A 324 26.71 14.88 11.22
CA ASN A 324 26.33 14.60 12.61
C ASN A 324 25.08 13.72 12.78
N ILE A 325 24.32 13.41 11.70
CA ILE A 325 23.13 12.55 11.75
C ILE A 325 23.29 11.40 10.76
N ARG A 326 24.24 10.50 11.01
CA ARG A 326 24.47 9.27 10.22
C ARG A 326 23.43 8.17 10.45
N LYS A 327 22.19 8.48 10.85
CA LYS A 327 21.15 7.44 11.00
C LYS A 327 20.51 7.14 9.64
N LYS A 328 20.66 5.90 9.19
CA LYS A 328 20.03 5.37 7.99
C LYS A 328 18.52 5.51 8.12
N ARG A 329 17.87 6.19 7.17
CA ARG A 329 16.40 6.32 7.12
C ARG A 329 15.74 4.97 6.95
N LYS A 330 14.67 4.72 7.69
CA LYS A 330 14.01 3.42 7.75
C LYS A 330 12.49 3.53 7.60
N ILE A 331 11.97 2.96 6.53
CA ILE A 331 10.56 2.68 6.34
C ILE A 331 10.33 1.20 6.64
N ILE A 332 9.32 0.88 7.42
CA ILE A 332 8.90 -0.50 7.65
C ILE A 332 7.45 -0.71 7.22
N PHE A 333 7.11 -1.94 6.90
CA PHE A 333 5.74 -2.39 6.70
C PHE A 333 5.30 -3.21 7.91
N TYR A 334 4.12 -2.88 8.48
CA TYR A 334 3.57 -3.63 9.60
C TYR A 334 2.19 -4.21 9.24
N PRO A 335 2.10 -5.55 9.05
CA PRO A 335 0.91 -6.19 8.48
C PRO A 335 -0.31 -6.20 9.41
N LEU A 336 -0.15 -5.91 10.70
CA LEU A 336 -1.24 -5.84 11.70
C LEU A 336 -1.91 -4.47 11.78
N LEU A 337 -1.30 -3.45 11.18
CA LEU A 337 -1.91 -2.14 11.01
C LEU A 337 -2.79 -2.18 9.78
N ILE A 338 -4.02 -2.62 9.96
CA ILE A 338 -5.00 -2.76 8.89
C ILE A 338 -5.94 -1.56 8.83
N SER A 339 -6.39 -1.25 7.64
CA SER A 339 -7.58 -0.43 7.34
C SER A 339 -8.31 -1.05 6.18
N TYR A 340 -9.50 -0.54 5.89
CA TYR A 340 -10.26 -0.98 4.73
C TYR A 340 -10.36 0.18 3.74
N CYS A 341 -10.29 -0.11 2.43
CA CYS A 341 -10.42 0.87 1.35
C CYS A 341 -11.32 0.33 0.24
N GLU A 342 -11.94 1.22 -0.53
CA GLU A 342 -12.87 0.82 -1.58
C GLU A 342 -12.16 0.35 -2.83
N ALA A 343 -12.52 -0.86 -3.32
CA ALA A 343 -12.07 -1.39 -4.59
C ALA A 343 -12.92 -0.83 -5.74
N THR A 344 -12.27 -0.43 -6.82
CA THR A 344 -13.03 -0.16 -8.06
C THR A 344 -13.56 -1.46 -8.67
N THR A 345 -14.80 -1.43 -9.16
CA THR A 345 -15.47 -2.55 -9.81
C THR A 345 -15.54 -2.41 -11.34
N LYS A 346 -15.17 -1.22 -11.87
CA LYS A 346 -15.22 -0.90 -13.30
C LYS A 346 -13.83 -0.94 -13.92
N PHE A 347 -13.66 -1.73 -14.99
CA PHE A 347 -12.37 -1.86 -15.68
C PHE A 347 -11.84 -0.53 -16.21
N LYS A 348 -12.70 0.31 -16.79
CA LYS A 348 -12.31 1.63 -17.31
C LYS A 348 -11.67 2.51 -16.25
N GLU A 349 -12.22 2.53 -15.04
CA GLU A 349 -11.68 3.32 -13.93
C GLU A 349 -10.37 2.72 -13.39
N TYR A 350 -10.31 1.39 -13.32
CA TYR A 350 -9.08 0.69 -12.98
C TYR A 350 -7.95 0.99 -13.98
N PHE A 351 -8.26 0.95 -15.29
CA PHE A 351 -7.31 1.27 -16.36
C PHE A 351 -6.76 2.70 -16.22
N LYS A 352 -7.63 3.70 -16.06
CA LYS A 352 -7.23 5.10 -15.85
C LYS A 352 -6.35 5.26 -14.61
N GLN A 353 -6.72 4.58 -13.52
CA GLN A 353 -5.93 4.59 -12.29
C GLN A 353 -4.53 4.01 -12.52
N ARG A 354 -4.41 2.88 -13.23
CA ARG A 354 -3.12 2.26 -13.54
C ARG A 354 -2.26 3.13 -14.44
N MET A 355 -2.86 3.76 -15.46
CA MET A 355 -2.17 4.69 -16.35
C MET A 355 -1.60 5.88 -15.56
N ARG A 356 -2.40 6.52 -14.70
CA ARG A 356 -1.96 7.62 -13.84
C ARG A 356 -0.80 7.22 -12.93
N VAL A 357 -0.91 6.06 -12.27
CA VAL A 357 0.13 5.56 -11.35
C VAL A 357 1.43 5.26 -12.12
N SER A 358 1.33 4.65 -13.30
CA SER A 358 2.50 4.38 -14.16
C SER A 358 3.16 5.67 -14.63
N GLU A 359 2.37 6.68 -15.04
CA GLU A 359 2.87 8.01 -15.42
C GLU A 359 3.64 8.66 -14.28
N GLY A 360 3.05 8.71 -13.07
CA GLY A 360 3.68 9.33 -11.91
C GLY A 360 4.97 8.61 -11.48
N HIS A 361 4.95 7.28 -11.41
CA HIS A 361 6.14 6.48 -11.08
C HIS A 361 7.30 6.70 -12.04
N THR A 362 7.02 6.64 -13.35
CA THR A 362 8.05 6.82 -14.38
C THR A 362 8.63 8.24 -14.34
N ARG A 363 7.78 9.24 -14.12
CA ARG A 363 8.22 10.65 -13.99
C ARG A 363 9.04 10.85 -12.71
N GLY A 364 8.61 10.32 -11.58
CA GLY A 364 9.35 10.35 -10.32
C GLY A 364 10.73 9.70 -10.46
N LEU A 365 10.81 8.53 -11.10
CA LEU A 365 12.09 7.88 -11.40
C LEU A 365 12.97 8.76 -12.31
N LYS A 366 12.43 9.27 -13.42
CA LYS A 366 13.16 10.16 -14.35
C LYS A 366 13.79 11.35 -13.62
N ARG A 367 13.06 11.99 -12.70
CA ARG A 367 13.57 13.14 -11.92
C ARG A 367 14.68 12.72 -10.96
N ASN A 368 14.59 11.53 -10.40
CA ASN A 368 15.44 11.12 -9.27
C ASN A 368 16.53 10.10 -9.64
N ILE A 369 16.60 9.63 -10.89
CA ILE A 369 17.55 8.57 -11.27
C ILE A 369 19.00 8.97 -10.98
N LEU A 370 19.42 10.20 -11.30
CA LEU A 370 20.76 10.68 -10.99
C LEU A 370 20.98 10.78 -9.48
N ARG A 371 19.98 11.26 -8.71
CA ARG A 371 20.06 11.30 -7.24
C ARG A 371 20.23 9.89 -6.66
N ILE A 372 19.52 8.88 -7.19
CA ILE A 372 19.66 7.48 -6.76
C ILE A 372 21.11 7.00 -7.04
N LEU A 373 21.60 7.19 -8.26
CA LEU A 373 22.90 6.69 -8.68
C LEU A 373 24.05 7.36 -7.92
N THR A 374 24.00 8.66 -7.69
CA THR A 374 25.04 9.44 -7.03
C THR A 374 24.92 9.46 -5.50
N SER A 375 23.79 9.02 -4.92
CA SER A 375 23.59 9.00 -3.46
C SER A 375 24.60 8.09 -2.75
N LYS A 376 24.82 8.34 -1.46
CA LYS A 376 25.68 7.52 -0.59
C LYS A 376 24.99 6.29 0.01
N ILE A 377 23.74 5.96 -0.41
CA ILE A 377 23.07 4.75 0.05
C ILE A 377 23.70 3.49 -0.51
N SER A 378 23.48 2.32 0.12
CA SER A 378 24.07 1.04 -0.33
C SER A 378 23.61 0.66 -1.74
N TYR A 379 24.43 -0.09 -2.47
CA TYR A 379 24.09 -0.58 -3.81
C TYR A 379 22.81 -1.41 -3.83
N THR A 380 22.55 -2.23 -2.80
CA THR A 380 21.32 -3.00 -2.67
C THR A 380 20.08 -2.10 -2.60
N TYR A 381 20.19 -0.95 -1.91
CA TYR A 381 19.12 0.07 -1.87
C TYR A 381 18.93 0.72 -3.25
N LYS A 382 20.00 1.11 -3.92
CA LYS A 382 19.94 1.71 -5.27
C LYS A 382 19.26 0.77 -6.26
N ILE A 383 19.68 -0.49 -6.28
CA ILE A 383 19.12 -1.52 -7.16
C ILE A 383 17.62 -1.70 -6.87
N GLU A 384 17.23 -1.82 -5.59
CA GLU A 384 15.83 -2.02 -5.23
C GLU A 384 14.95 -0.81 -5.56
N LEU A 385 15.44 0.42 -5.35
CA LEU A 385 14.73 1.63 -5.75
C LEU A 385 14.57 1.72 -7.28
N LEU A 386 15.58 1.32 -8.05
CA LEU A 386 15.49 1.25 -9.52
C LEU A 386 14.47 0.19 -9.97
N PHE A 387 14.49 -1.02 -9.38
CA PHE A 387 13.49 -2.05 -9.67
C PHE A 387 12.06 -1.57 -9.35
N THR A 388 11.89 -0.91 -8.21
CA THR A 388 10.58 -0.36 -7.82
C THR A 388 10.15 0.76 -8.76
N GLY A 389 11.05 1.67 -9.15
CA GLY A 389 10.76 2.75 -10.08
C GLY A 389 10.42 2.27 -11.50
N LEU A 390 11.08 1.20 -11.97
CA LEU A 390 10.88 0.60 -13.29
C LEU A 390 9.73 -0.41 -13.35
N GLN A 391 9.02 -0.67 -12.24
CA GLN A 391 8.03 -1.74 -12.16
C GLN A 391 6.90 -1.67 -13.21
N TYR A 392 6.55 -0.48 -13.68
CA TYR A 392 5.54 -0.29 -14.74
C TYR A 392 6.19 -0.25 -16.13
N ALA A 393 7.38 0.31 -16.25
CA ALA A 393 8.13 0.36 -17.51
C ALA A 393 8.52 -1.04 -18.04
N LYS A 394 8.52 -2.09 -17.18
CA LYS A 394 8.72 -3.48 -17.62
C LYS A 394 7.73 -3.92 -18.71
N ALA A 395 6.52 -3.33 -18.76
CA ALA A 395 5.54 -3.62 -19.80
C ALA A 395 6.04 -3.17 -21.19
N ILE A 396 6.82 -2.08 -21.27
CA ILE A 396 7.47 -1.63 -22.51
C ILE A 396 8.54 -2.66 -22.92
N GLY A 397 9.32 -3.15 -21.94
CA GLY A 397 10.33 -4.17 -22.19
C GLY A 397 9.73 -5.49 -22.73
N ILE A 398 8.65 -5.97 -22.11
CA ILE A 398 7.92 -7.17 -22.56
C ILE A 398 7.38 -6.98 -24.00
N LEU A 399 6.76 -5.81 -24.31
CA LEU A 399 6.31 -5.52 -25.65
C LEU A 399 7.47 -5.48 -26.65
N GLY A 400 8.60 -4.88 -26.25
CA GLY A 400 9.83 -4.87 -27.05
C GLY A 400 10.34 -6.26 -27.37
N LEU A 401 10.37 -7.16 -26.37
CA LEU A 401 10.76 -8.57 -26.58
C LEU A 401 9.84 -9.24 -27.60
N ILE A 402 8.52 -9.13 -27.44
CA ILE A 402 7.54 -9.73 -28.37
C ILE A 402 7.77 -9.24 -29.81
N ILE A 403 8.02 -7.95 -30.00
CA ILE A 403 8.26 -7.36 -31.31
C ILE A 403 9.59 -7.88 -31.90
N ILE A 404 10.66 -7.91 -31.11
CA ILE A 404 11.98 -8.36 -31.57
C ILE A 404 11.96 -9.84 -31.91
N ASP A 405 11.36 -10.68 -31.05
CA ASP A 405 11.23 -12.12 -31.30
C ASP A 405 10.40 -12.38 -32.59
N TYR A 406 9.31 -11.62 -32.79
CA TYR A 406 8.54 -11.71 -34.03
C TYR A 406 9.37 -11.29 -35.25
N MET A 407 10.13 -10.21 -35.17
CA MET A 407 11.01 -9.77 -36.27
C MET A 407 12.10 -10.80 -36.57
N LEU A 408 12.73 -11.38 -35.56
CA LEU A 408 13.73 -12.42 -35.72
C LEU A 408 13.16 -13.67 -36.40
N LEU A 409 11.95 -14.08 -35.98
CA LEU A 409 11.25 -15.21 -36.56
C LEU A 409 10.84 -14.94 -38.02
N SER A 410 10.32 -13.77 -38.34
CA SER A 410 9.82 -13.42 -39.67
C SER A 410 10.93 -13.22 -40.71
N THR A 411 12.11 -12.74 -40.27
CA THR A 411 13.23 -12.44 -41.18
C THR A 411 14.15 -13.63 -41.42
N ASN A 412 14.35 -14.49 -40.42
CA ASN A 412 15.34 -15.57 -40.49
C ASN A 412 14.71 -16.97 -40.58
N GLY A 413 13.40 -17.08 -40.37
CA GLY A 413 12.67 -18.34 -40.36
C GLY A 413 12.92 -19.19 -39.11
N VAL A 414 12.06 -20.20 -38.91
CA VAL A 414 12.11 -21.10 -37.76
C VAL A 414 13.41 -21.91 -37.75
N ASP A 415 13.86 -22.38 -38.94
CA ASP A 415 15.06 -23.22 -39.07
C ASP A 415 16.34 -22.51 -38.62
N PHE A 416 16.45 -21.21 -38.87
CA PHE A 416 17.60 -20.42 -38.39
C PHE A 416 17.59 -20.32 -36.87
N ILE A 417 16.42 -20.13 -36.24
CA ILE A 417 16.29 -20.06 -34.78
C ILE A 417 16.66 -21.38 -34.15
N MET A 418 16.18 -22.50 -34.69
CA MET A 418 16.43 -23.87 -34.20
C MET A 418 17.86 -24.35 -34.38
N HIS A 419 18.65 -23.70 -35.24
CA HIS A 419 20.07 -24.01 -35.43
C HIS A 419 21.03 -23.00 -34.75
N ASN A 420 20.45 -21.98 -34.05
CA ASN A 420 21.23 -20.97 -33.35
C ASN A 420 21.12 -21.14 -31.84
N TYR A 421 21.99 -21.93 -31.23
CA TYR A 421 21.98 -22.21 -29.78
C TYR A 421 21.89 -20.99 -28.89
N PHE A 422 22.37 -19.85 -29.35
CA PHE A 422 22.33 -18.63 -28.56
C PHE A 422 20.92 -18.02 -28.53
N ILE A 423 20.20 -18.02 -29.66
CA ILE A 423 18.81 -17.57 -29.73
C ILE A 423 17.90 -18.52 -28.96
N GLU A 424 18.12 -19.83 -29.09
CA GLU A 424 17.39 -20.83 -28.29
C GLU A 424 17.59 -20.61 -26.79
N ALA A 425 18.84 -20.39 -26.34
CA ALA A 425 19.11 -20.10 -24.92
C ALA A 425 18.40 -18.82 -24.44
N LEU A 426 18.33 -17.81 -25.30
CA LEU A 426 17.66 -16.53 -24.96
C LEU A 426 16.14 -16.70 -24.83
N LEU A 427 15.50 -17.37 -25.78
CA LEU A 427 14.08 -17.72 -25.73
C LEU A 427 13.76 -18.61 -24.53
N PHE A 428 14.66 -19.53 -24.19
CA PHE A 428 14.52 -20.36 -22.99
C PHE A 428 14.57 -19.51 -21.70
N VAL A 429 15.49 -18.55 -21.60
CA VAL A 429 15.55 -17.61 -20.46
C VAL A 429 14.26 -16.79 -20.34
N GLN A 430 13.72 -16.31 -21.45
CA GLN A 430 12.43 -15.59 -21.46
C GLN A 430 11.29 -16.50 -20.99
N PHE A 431 11.20 -17.71 -21.55
CA PHE A 431 10.18 -18.70 -21.17
C PHE A 431 10.23 -19.04 -19.69
N VAL A 432 11.42 -19.34 -19.14
CA VAL A 432 11.61 -19.60 -17.73
C VAL A 432 11.21 -18.39 -16.88
N SER A 433 11.52 -17.17 -17.31
CA SER A 433 11.14 -15.94 -16.61
C SER A 433 9.63 -15.81 -16.52
N PHE A 434 8.88 -16.06 -17.60
CA PHE A 434 7.42 -16.06 -17.60
C PHE A 434 6.84 -17.14 -16.70
N LEU A 435 7.39 -18.36 -16.74
CA LEU A 435 6.97 -19.46 -15.85
C LEU A 435 7.17 -19.09 -14.38
N ILE A 436 8.29 -18.51 -14.02
CA ILE A 436 8.55 -18.05 -12.66
C ILE A 436 7.53 -16.99 -12.25
N ILE A 437 7.29 -15.97 -13.09
CA ILE A 437 6.33 -14.91 -12.80
C ILE A 437 4.93 -15.50 -12.60
N ILE A 438 4.45 -16.35 -13.48
CA ILE A 438 3.14 -17.01 -13.37
C ILE A 438 3.08 -17.85 -12.10
N SER A 439 4.09 -18.66 -11.83
CA SER A 439 4.14 -19.52 -10.64
C SER A 439 4.02 -18.73 -9.34
N THR A 440 4.54 -17.49 -9.28
CA THR A 440 4.44 -16.65 -8.07
C THR A 440 3.00 -16.31 -7.71
N TYR A 441 2.05 -16.25 -8.66
CA TYR A 441 0.64 -16.01 -8.37
C TYR A 441 0.02 -17.18 -7.60
N PHE A 442 0.31 -18.41 -8.02
CA PHE A 442 -0.27 -19.61 -7.42
C PHE A 442 0.42 -19.99 -6.11
N ILE A 443 1.75 -19.92 -6.06
CA ILE A 443 2.53 -20.26 -4.86
C ILE A 443 2.30 -19.24 -3.73
N SER A 444 2.00 -17.97 -4.05
CA SER A 444 1.67 -16.96 -3.04
C SER A 444 0.29 -17.14 -2.40
N MET A 445 -0.62 -17.86 -3.05
CA MET A 445 -2.00 -18.02 -2.62
C MET A 445 -2.13 -18.65 -1.21
N PRO A 446 -1.44 -19.76 -0.85
CA PRO A 446 -1.52 -20.32 0.49
C PRO A 446 -1.11 -19.35 1.60
N ILE A 447 -0.16 -18.46 1.31
CA ILE A 447 0.32 -17.45 2.27
C ILE A 447 -0.74 -16.34 2.41
N CYS A 448 -1.29 -15.87 1.29
CA CYS A 448 -2.32 -14.84 1.28
C CYS A 448 -3.63 -15.32 1.93
N ARG A 449 -3.91 -16.65 1.95
CA ARG A 449 -5.07 -17.25 2.65
C ARG A 449 -5.08 -16.99 4.15
N ASN A 450 -3.95 -16.68 4.76
CA ASN A 450 -3.90 -16.28 6.17
C ASN A 450 -4.58 -14.90 6.43
N ILE A 451 -4.87 -14.14 5.38
CA ILE A 451 -5.54 -12.83 5.48
C ILE A 451 -7.01 -12.96 5.08
N ARG A 452 -7.28 -13.58 3.95
CA ARG A 452 -8.61 -13.81 3.41
C ARG A 452 -8.62 -15.11 2.61
N ASN A 453 -9.76 -15.80 2.57
CA ASN A 453 -9.89 -17.05 1.83
C ASN A 453 -9.82 -16.81 0.30
N TYR A 454 -8.60 -16.74 -0.23
CA TYR A 454 -8.36 -16.62 -1.66
C TYR A 454 -8.39 -17.98 -2.36
N SER A 455 -8.99 -18.00 -3.54
CA SER A 455 -9.11 -19.15 -4.43
C SER A 455 -8.19 -19.03 -5.64
N VAL A 456 -8.04 -20.12 -6.40
CA VAL A 456 -7.32 -20.11 -7.68
C VAL A 456 -7.92 -19.06 -8.65
N LYS A 457 -9.24 -18.85 -8.62
CA LYS A 457 -9.91 -17.82 -9.43
C LYS A 457 -9.40 -16.41 -9.12
N ASP A 458 -9.11 -16.10 -7.86
CA ASP A 458 -8.60 -14.78 -7.47
C ASP A 458 -7.19 -14.54 -8.00
N ALA A 459 -6.35 -15.57 -8.00
CA ALA A 459 -5.04 -15.53 -8.63
C ALA A 459 -5.14 -15.31 -10.14
N LEU A 460 -6.04 -16.03 -10.82
CA LEU A 460 -6.31 -15.85 -12.24
C LEU A 460 -6.87 -14.45 -12.55
N TYR A 461 -7.79 -13.92 -11.75
CA TYR A 461 -8.31 -12.57 -11.92
C TYR A 461 -7.21 -11.52 -11.77
N SER A 462 -6.33 -11.67 -10.78
CA SER A 462 -5.20 -10.76 -10.60
C SER A 462 -4.22 -10.82 -11.78
N MET A 463 -3.91 -12.02 -12.26
CA MET A 463 -3.04 -12.22 -13.43
C MET A 463 -3.66 -11.59 -14.69
N SER A 464 -4.97 -11.82 -14.93
CA SER A 464 -5.69 -11.21 -16.03
C SER A 464 -5.67 -9.68 -15.95
N LEU A 465 -5.89 -9.10 -14.76
CA LEU A 465 -5.82 -7.65 -14.57
C LEU A 465 -4.42 -7.09 -14.88
N ASP A 466 -3.35 -7.79 -14.51
CA ASP A 466 -2.00 -7.35 -14.84
C ASP A 466 -1.75 -7.38 -16.35
N VAL A 467 -2.24 -8.41 -17.06
CA VAL A 467 -2.16 -8.49 -18.53
C VAL A 467 -3.00 -7.39 -19.20
N TYR A 468 -4.27 -7.25 -18.84
CA TYR A 468 -5.15 -6.21 -19.39
C TYR A 468 -4.71 -4.78 -19.05
N SER A 469 -3.89 -4.61 -18.03
CA SER A 469 -3.32 -3.31 -17.65
C SER A 469 -2.03 -2.97 -18.40
N MET A 470 -1.43 -3.90 -19.16
CA MET A 470 -0.18 -3.62 -19.88
C MET A 470 -0.26 -2.37 -20.79
N PRO A 471 -1.33 -2.16 -21.59
CA PRO A 471 -1.45 -0.93 -22.37
C PRO A 471 -1.48 0.34 -21.50
N ALA A 472 -2.12 0.29 -20.33
CA ALA A 472 -2.13 1.42 -19.40
C ALA A 472 -0.73 1.70 -18.83
N PHE A 473 0.05 0.65 -18.53
CA PHE A 473 1.42 0.78 -18.06
C PHE A 473 2.33 1.35 -19.14
N ILE A 474 2.20 0.88 -20.39
CA ILE A 474 2.97 1.38 -21.52
C ILE A 474 2.65 2.87 -21.76
N LEU A 475 1.37 3.20 -21.96
CA LEU A 475 0.93 4.58 -22.17
C LEU A 475 1.35 5.50 -21.02
N GLY A 476 1.10 5.09 -19.78
CA GLY A 476 1.51 5.87 -18.60
C GLY A 476 3.01 6.08 -18.53
N SER A 477 3.82 5.05 -18.81
CA SER A 477 5.27 5.18 -18.80
C SER A 477 5.77 6.12 -19.91
N ILE A 478 5.23 6.04 -21.13
CA ILE A 478 5.56 6.97 -22.23
C ILE A 478 5.19 8.41 -21.84
N LEU A 479 3.99 8.61 -21.27
CA LEU A 479 3.55 9.93 -20.81
C LEU A 479 4.46 10.46 -19.68
N GLY A 480 4.89 9.59 -18.76
CA GLY A 480 5.83 9.95 -17.69
C GLY A 480 7.20 10.38 -18.18
N LEU A 481 7.67 9.79 -19.29
CA LEU A 481 8.91 10.19 -19.95
C LEU A 481 8.77 11.50 -20.76
N SER A 482 7.64 11.71 -21.43
CA SER A 482 7.44 12.80 -22.38
C SER A 482 6.91 14.10 -21.73
N ARG A 483 5.97 14.00 -20.78
CA ARG A 483 5.30 15.16 -20.20
C ARG A 483 6.11 15.80 -19.06
N ARG A 484 6.06 17.13 -18.98
CA ARG A 484 6.63 17.89 -17.84
C ARG A 484 5.69 17.91 -16.64
N LYS A 485 4.36 17.98 -16.86
CA LYS A 485 3.32 17.94 -15.82
C LYS A 485 2.34 16.79 -16.11
N GLY A 486 1.92 16.08 -15.08
CA GLY A 486 0.93 15.02 -15.18
C GLY A 486 -0.50 15.56 -15.35
N ILE A 487 -1.40 14.68 -15.78
CA ILE A 487 -2.84 14.96 -15.80
C ILE A 487 -3.48 14.02 -14.79
N PHE A 488 -4.22 14.59 -13.84
CA PHE A 488 -4.91 13.82 -12.82
C PHE A 488 -6.25 13.30 -13.36
N TYR A 489 -6.42 11.98 -13.38
CA TYR A 489 -7.68 11.31 -13.67
C TYR A 489 -8.27 10.78 -12.36
N LYS A 490 -9.44 11.31 -11.94
CA LYS A 490 -10.13 10.79 -10.77
C LYS A 490 -10.74 9.41 -11.05
N THR A 491 -10.62 8.49 -10.10
CA THR A 491 -11.37 7.22 -10.09
C THR A 491 -12.77 7.48 -9.56
N GLN A 492 -13.81 7.14 -10.34
CA GLN A 492 -15.18 7.25 -9.87
C GLN A 492 -15.47 6.16 -8.83
N ARG A 493 -16.18 6.55 -7.77
CA ARG A 493 -16.65 5.63 -6.74
C ARG A 493 -17.93 4.93 -7.18
N ASN A 494 -18.20 3.78 -6.59
CA ASN A 494 -19.48 3.10 -6.77
C ASN A 494 -20.55 3.83 -5.94
N PRO A 495 -21.77 3.96 -6.49
CA PRO A 495 -22.90 4.53 -5.77
C PRO A 495 -23.30 3.66 -4.56
#